data_93ef16fd290673d536d895b521642266
#
_entry.id   93ef16fd290673d536d895b521642266
#
_cell.length_a   1.000
_cell.length_b   1.000
_cell.length_c   1.000
_cell.angle_alpha   90.00
_cell.angle_beta   90.00
_cell.angle_gamma   90.00
#
_symmetry.space_group_name_H-M   'P 1'
#
loop_
_entity.id
_entity.type
_entity.pdbx_description
1 polymer ?
#
loop_
_entity_poly.entity_id
_entity_poly.type
_entity_poly.pdbx_seq_one_letter_code
_entity_poly.pdbx_strand_id
1 'polypeptide(L)'
;MTDAKLTHFAEDMKPPRERPWFLSVLIHIALIAASIVMLYPLLWMLSGSIKDQNEIFGTASLIPTQFDFSAYARGWFGGQVTFGTFVWNSAVIAVLSVIGNVISCSLAAYAFARLSFWGKNFWFALMLGTLMLPYHVTLIPQYILFLKLGWVKTMLPLVVPKFLAVDAFFIFLMVQFFRGIPRELDEAAMMDGCSAWRIYWRIMLPLSLPVLATAAIFSFIWTWDDFFGPLIYLSDINTYTVQLGLRSFVDSTGSSDWSSLFAMSSLSLIPVFLIFLFFQRLLIDGIATAGLKR
;
A
#
# COMPACT_ATOMS: atom_id res chain seq x y z
N MET A 1 50.03 -21.46 21.14
CA MET A 1 49.34 -20.92 19.93
C MET A 1 47.88 -20.50 20.24
N THR A 2 47.54 -20.26 21.48
CA THR A 2 46.14 -20.05 21.98
C THR A 2 45.88 -18.60 22.40
N ASP A 3 46.92 -17.84 22.83
CA ASP A 3 46.71 -16.49 23.37
C ASP A 3 46.50 -15.41 22.31
N ALA A 4 47.12 -15.56 21.14
CA ALA A 4 47.01 -14.58 20.05
C ALA A 4 45.59 -14.55 19.41
N LYS A 5 44.81 -15.63 19.48
CA LYS A 5 43.41 -15.63 18.97
C LYS A 5 42.43 -15.02 19.97
N LEU A 6 42.70 -15.11 21.26
CA LEU A 6 41.84 -14.52 22.28
C LEU A 6 41.98 -12.99 22.33
N THR A 7 43.17 -12.46 22.08
CA THR A 7 43.39 -10.99 21.97
C THR A 7 42.72 -10.37 20.73
N HIS A 8 42.66 -11.11 19.63
CA HIS A 8 41.97 -10.62 18.44
C HIS A 8 40.40 -10.57 18.61
N PHE A 9 39.81 -11.52 19.33
CA PHE A 9 38.40 -11.48 19.65
C PHE A 9 38.02 -10.38 20.66
N ALA A 10 38.90 -9.99 21.55
CA ALA A 10 38.69 -8.90 22.52
C ALA A 10 38.78 -7.51 21.87
N GLU A 11 39.54 -7.34 20.77
CA GLU A 11 39.64 -6.08 20.05
C GLU A 11 38.38 -5.80 19.20
N ASP A 12 37.69 -6.83 18.72
CA ASP A 12 36.45 -6.68 17.94
C ASP A 12 35.21 -6.35 18.82
N MET A 13 35.32 -6.47 20.14
CA MET A 13 34.26 -6.12 21.09
C MET A 13 34.43 -4.70 21.69
N LYS A 14 35.00 -3.75 20.94
CA LYS A 14 34.90 -2.35 21.38
C LYS A 14 33.43 -1.94 21.44
N PRO A 15 32.92 -1.47 22.60
CA PRO A 15 31.56 -0.98 22.67
C PRO A 15 31.37 0.10 21.60
N PRO A 16 30.19 0.15 20.96
CA PRO A 16 29.93 1.16 19.95
C PRO A 16 30.27 2.53 20.55
N ARG A 17 31.13 3.29 19.86
CA ARG A 17 31.57 4.62 20.34
C ARG A 17 30.31 5.40 20.70
N GLU A 18 30.18 5.75 21.97
CA GLU A 18 29.09 6.60 22.44
C GLU A 18 29.09 7.89 21.59
N ARG A 19 27.99 8.11 20.90
CA ARG A 19 27.86 9.33 20.10
C ARG A 19 27.89 10.51 21.04
N PRO A 20 28.69 11.56 20.76
CA PRO A 20 28.74 12.74 21.61
C PRO A 20 27.32 13.33 21.70
N TRP A 21 26.94 13.75 22.91
CA TRP A 21 25.59 14.23 23.21
C TRP A 21 25.10 15.34 22.27
N PHE A 22 26.00 16.24 21.87
CA PHE A 22 25.67 17.34 20.93
C PHE A 22 25.26 16.81 19.54
N LEU A 23 25.84 15.70 19.08
CA LEU A 23 25.46 15.07 17.81
C LEU A 23 24.06 14.46 17.92
N SER A 24 23.73 13.84 19.07
CA SER A 24 22.38 13.36 19.32
C SER A 24 21.36 14.51 19.31
N VAL A 25 21.68 15.64 19.95
CA VAL A 25 20.81 16.84 19.96
C VAL A 25 20.63 17.38 18.55
N LEU A 26 21.72 17.50 17.78
CA LEU A 26 21.66 17.96 16.38
C LEU A 26 20.78 17.06 15.51
N ILE A 27 20.91 15.73 15.67
CA ILE A 27 20.06 14.76 14.95
C ILE A 27 18.60 14.94 15.35
N HIS A 28 18.27 15.11 16.62
CA HIS A 28 16.88 15.32 17.05
C HIS A 28 16.32 16.63 16.50
N ILE A 29 17.08 17.72 16.51
CA ILE A 29 16.66 19.00 15.90
C ILE A 29 16.40 18.81 14.40
N ALA A 30 17.31 18.14 13.69
CA ALA A 30 17.14 17.87 12.26
C ALA A 30 15.91 17.00 11.97
N LEU A 31 15.65 15.97 12.79
CA LEU A 31 14.47 15.11 12.68
C LEU A 31 13.17 15.88 12.96
N ILE A 32 13.16 16.73 13.98
CA ILE A 32 12.00 17.57 14.32
C ILE A 32 11.72 18.55 13.18
N ALA A 33 12.76 19.23 12.68
CA ALA A 33 12.61 20.15 11.56
C ALA A 33 12.07 19.44 10.30
N ALA A 34 12.63 18.29 9.96
CA ALA A 34 12.12 17.46 8.86
C ALA A 34 10.68 17.03 9.06
N SER A 35 10.30 16.64 10.28
CA SER A 35 8.92 16.25 10.63
C SER A 35 7.95 17.43 10.46
N ILE A 36 8.32 18.64 10.89
CA ILE A 36 7.50 19.83 10.71
C ILE A 36 7.28 20.13 9.23
N VAL A 37 8.34 20.07 8.42
CA VAL A 37 8.24 20.30 6.96
C VAL A 37 7.33 19.25 6.30
N MET A 38 7.46 17.97 6.68
CA MET A 38 6.63 16.87 6.14
C MET A 38 5.18 16.96 6.57
N LEU A 39 4.89 17.41 7.79
CA LEU A 39 3.53 17.54 8.30
C LEU A 39 2.83 18.83 7.83
N TYR A 40 3.59 19.84 7.41
CA TYR A 40 3.02 21.14 7.02
C TYR A 40 1.91 21.04 5.96
N PRO A 41 2.07 20.30 4.84
CA PRO A 41 1.00 20.17 3.85
C PRO A 41 -0.28 19.53 4.41
N LEU A 42 -0.14 18.54 5.29
CA LEU A 42 -1.27 17.89 5.96
C LEU A 42 -1.98 18.88 6.90
N LEU A 43 -1.23 19.61 7.70
CA LEU A 43 -1.77 20.63 8.61
C LEU A 43 -2.46 21.75 7.83
N TRP A 44 -1.90 22.15 6.69
CA TRP A 44 -2.50 23.15 5.82
C TRP A 44 -3.81 22.67 5.19
N MET A 45 -3.87 21.42 4.73
CA MET A 45 -5.09 20.79 4.22
C MET A 45 -6.18 20.69 5.31
N LEU A 46 -5.81 20.22 6.53
CA LEU A 46 -6.73 20.15 7.66
C LEU A 46 -7.22 21.55 8.08
N SER A 47 -6.33 22.53 8.11
CA SER A 47 -6.70 23.93 8.35
C SER A 47 -7.65 24.46 7.26
N GLY A 48 -7.35 24.21 5.98
CA GLY A 48 -8.16 24.64 4.85
C GLY A 48 -9.56 24.00 4.83
N SER A 49 -9.71 22.80 5.41
CA SER A 49 -11.02 22.12 5.50
C SER A 49 -12.02 22.78 6.45
N ILE A 50 -11.55 23.67 7.33
CA ILE A 50 -12.34 24.39 8.33
C ILE A 50 -12.26 25.91 8.17
N LYS A 51 -11.74 26.39 7.03
CA LYS A 51 -11.67 27.79 6.64
C LYS A 51 -12.75 28.14 5.62
N ASP A 52 -13.16 29.41 5.63
CA ASP A 52 -13.90 29.97 4.49
C ASP A 52 -13.04 29.90 3.22
N GLN A 53 -13.69 29.72 2.08
CA GLN A 53 -13.01 29.57 0.78
C GLN A 53 -12.11 30.76 0.42
N ASN A 54 -12.50 31.99 0.80
CA ASN A 54 -11.72 33.18 0.54
C ASN A 54 -10.48 33.28 1.43
N GLU A 55 -10.52 32.68 2.62
CA GLU A 55 -9.41 32.69 3.57
C GLU A 55 -8.30 31.69 3.19
N ILE A 56 -8.63 30.62 2.47
CA ILE A 56 -7.67 29.51 2.15
C ILE A 56 -6.42 30.04 1.44
N PHE A 57 -6.62 30.92 0.45
CA PHE A 57 -5.51 31.49 -0.34
C PHE A 57 -5.20 32.95 0.05
N GLY A 58 -6.07 33.58 0.86
CA GLY A 58 -5.89 34.96 1.28
C GLY A 58 -4.91 35.14 2.43
N THR A 59 -4.68 34.11 3.23
CA THR A 59 -3.79 34.15 4.40
C THR A 59 -2.87 32.96 4.47
N ALA A 60 -1.61 33.16 4.83
CA ALA A 60 -0.65 32.07 5.08
C ALA A 60 -0.81 31.42 6.48
N SER A 61 -1.73 31.93 7.31
CA SER A 61 -1.96 31.41 8.67
C SER A 61 -2.51 29.98 8.61
N LEU A 62 -2.00 29.10 9.46
CA LEU A 62 -2.59 27.77 9.68
C LEU A 62 -3.85 27.83 10.58
N ILE A 63 -3.99 28.87 11.37
CA ILE A 63 -5.14 29.02 12.29
C ILE A 63 -6.22 29.82 11.56
N PRO A 64 -7.46 29.28 11.42
CA PRO A 64 -8.57 30.00 10.80
C PRO A 64 -8.99 31.19 11.67
N THR A 65 -9.44 32.28 11.04
CA THR A 65 -10.03 33.40 11.73
C THR A 65 -11.43 33.07 12.27
N GLN A 66 -12.16 32.22 11.53
CA GLN A 66 -13.42 31.63 11.93
C GLN A 66 -13.45 30.16 11.58
N PHE A 67 -13.99 29.35 12.50
CA PHE A 67 -14.13 27.91 12.26
C PHE A 67 -15.42 27.64 11.48
N ASP A 68 -15.30 27.22 10.23
CA ASP A 68 -16.42 26.85 9.37
C ASP A 68 -16.40 25.35 9.05
N PHE A 69 -17.31 24.58 9.63
CA PHE A 69 -17.48 23.17 9.36
C PHE A 69 -18.48 22.86 8.25
N SER A 70 -19.10 23.88 7.65
CA SER A 70 -20.12 23.70 6.61
C SER A 70 -19.55 23.01 5.35
N ALA A 71 -18.25 23.15 5.10
CA ALA A 71 -17.54 22.47 4.02
C ALA A 71 -17.68 20.93 4.07
N TYR A 72 -17.72 20.35 5.27
CA TYR A 72 -17.94 18.91 5.43
C TYR A 72 -19.35 18.49 5.00
N ALA A 73 -20.37 19.26 5.36
CA ALA A 73 -21.75 18.98 4.93
C ALA A 73 -21.92 19.23 3.44
N ARG A 74 -21.39 20.33 2.91
CA ARG A 74 -21.41 20.60 1.44
C ARG A 74 -20.69 19.51 0.67
N GLY A 75 -19.47 19.15 1.07
CA GLY A 75 -18.71 18.11 0.40
C GLY A 75 -19.37 16.73 0.46
N TRP A 76 -20.02 16.39 1.57
CA TRP A 76 -20.67 15.10 1.75
C TRP A 76 -21.98 14.98 0.96
N PHE A 77 -22.81 16.03 0.94
CA PHE A 77 -24.16 15.98 0.38
C PHE A 77 -24.37 16.86 -0.86
N GLY A 78 -23.44 17.77 -1.18
CA GLY A 78 -23.63 18.79 -2.23
C GLY A 78 -23.46 18.29 -3.66
N GLY A 79 -22.96 17.06 -3.87
CA GLY A 79 -22.80 16.48 -5.20
C GLY A 79 -24.07 15.82 -5.75
N GLN A 80 -23.99 15.32 -6.98
CA GLN A 80 -25.08 14.51 -7.60
C GLN A 80 -25.34 13.20 -6.83
N VAL A 81 -24.29 12.67 -6.20
CA VAL A 81 -24.33 11.52 -5.27
C VAL A 81 -23.58 11.90 -4.00
N THR A 82 -23.92 11.25 -2.89
CA THR A 82 -23.23 11.49 -1.63
C THR A 82 -21.77 11.01 -1.70
N PHE A 83 -20.86 11.71 -1.03
CA PHE A 83 -19.45 11.29 -0.92
C PHE A 83 -19.30 9.88 -0.33
N GLY A 84 -20.25 9.47 0.53
CA GLY A 84 -20.34 8.12 1.06
C GLY A 84 -20.41 7.02 -0.01
N THR A 85 -21.01 7.30 -1.17
CA THR A 85 -21.02 6.37 -2.32
C THR A 85 -19.60 6.12 -2.83
N PHE A 86 -18.78 7.17 -2.96
CA PHE A 86 -17.38 7.04 -3.39
C PHE A 86 -16.54 6.27 -2.38
N VAL A 87 -16.75 6.54 -1.09
CA VAL A 87 -16.09 5.80 0.01
C VAL A 87 -16.45 4.31 -0.04
N TRP A 88 -17.73 4.00 -0.22
CA TRP A 88 -18.21 2.61 -0.33
C TRP A 88 -17.60 1.89 -1.55
N ASN A 89 -17.63 2.52 -2.71
CA ASN A 89 -17.05 1.96 -3.94
C ASN A 89 -15.55 1.69 -3.77
N SER A 90 -14.81 2.67 -3.24
CA SER A 90 -13.38 2.50 -2.95
C SER A 90 -13.13 1.37 -1.96
N ALA A 91 -13.92 1.27 -0.90
CA ALA A 91 -13.80 0.20 0.09
C ALA A 91 -14.04 -1.18 -0.53
N VAL A 92 -15.10 -1.32 -1.35
CA VAL A 92 -15.39 -2.58 -2.05
C VAL A 92 -14.26 -2.98 -2.99
N ILE A 93 -13.78 -2.05 -3.83
CA ILE A 93 -12.69 -2.32 -4.76
C ILE A 93 -11.40 -2.67 -3.99
N ALA A 94 -11.05 -1.91 -2.95
CA ALA A 94 -9.84 -2.13 -2.17
C ALA A 94 -9.88 -3.47 -1.43
N VAL A 95 -10.97 -3.80 -0.75
CA VAL A 95 -11.10 -5.07 -0.01
C VAL A 95 -11.05 -6.26 -0.96
N LEU A 96 -11.78 -6.23 -2.07
CA LEU A 96 -11.75 -7.31 -3.06
C LEU A 96 -10.37 -7.44 -3.71
N SER A 97 -9.69 -6.34 -4.01
CA SER A 97 -8.33 -6.35 -4.54
C SER A 97 -7.33 -6.95 -3.56
N VAL A 98 -7.42 -6.61 -2.26
CA VAL A 98 -6.60 -7.22 -1.20
C VAL A 98 -6.81 -8.72 -1.14
N ILE A 99 -8.06 -9.17 -1.09
CA ILE A 99 -8.39 -10.60 -1.06
C ILE A 99 -7.82 -11.31 -2.30
N GLY A 100 -8.06 -10.74 -3.49
CA GLY A 100 -7.56 -11.28 -4.74
C GLY A 100 -6.03 -11.39 -4.76
N ASN A 101 -5.32 -10.31 -4.44
CA ASN A 101 -3.86 -10.26 -4.42
C ASN A 101 -3.26 -11.22 -3.39
N VAL A 102 -3.74 -11.19 -2.14
CA VAL A 102 -3.18 -12.05 -1.09
C VAL A 102 -3.36 -13.52 -1.44
N ILE A 103 -4.53 -13.93 -1.91
CA ILE A 103 -4.77 -15.34 -2.27
C ILE A 103 -3.96 -15.74 -3.50
N SER A 104 -4.10 -15.01 -4.61
CA SER A 104 -3.51 -15.40 -5.88
C SER A 104 -1.98 -15.30 -5.87
N CYS A 105 -1.45 -14.20 -5.33
CA CYS A 105 0.01 -14.00 -5.27
C CYS A 105 0.69 -14.94 -4.28
N SER A 106 0.03 -15.28 -3.14
CA SER A 106 0.62 -16.25 -2.20
C SER A 106 0.65 -17.66 -2.76
N LEU A 107 -0.37 -18.07 -3.54
CA LEU A 107 -0.37 -19.35 -4.24
C LEU A 107 0.75 -19.42 -5.29
N ALA A 108 0.88 -18.36 -6.12
CA ALA A 108 1.96 -18.26 -7.09
C ALA A 108 3.34 -18.25 -6.40
N ALA A 109 3.47 -17.50 -5.31
CA ALA A 109 4.70 -17.42 -4.54
C ALA A 109 5.08 -18.78 -3.92
N TYR A 110 4.10 -19.52 -3.40
CA TYR A 110 4.31 -20.86 -2.87
C TYR A 110 4.83 -21.81 -3.97
N ALA A 111 4.22 -21.78 -5.15
CA ALA A 111 4.68 -22.56 -6.28
C ALA A 111 6.14 -22.22 -6.64
N PHE A 112 6.48 -20.93 -6.76
CA PHE A 112 7.85 -20.49 -7.06
C PHE A 112 8.85 -20.71 -5.93
N ALA A 113 8.43 -20.74 -4.67
CA ALA A 113 9.34 -20.94 -3.55
C ALA A 113 9.61 -22.43 -3.29
N ARG A 114 8.56 -23.27 -3.30
CA ARG A 114 8.57 -24.62 -2.72
C ARG A 114 8.42 -25.74 -3.73
N LEU A 115 7.60 -25.55 -4.77
CA LEU A 115 7.35 -26.62 -5.74
C LEU A 115 8.45 -26.71 -6.79
N SER A 116 8.63 -27.90 -7.35
CA SER A 116 9.46 -28.16 -8.53
C SER A 116 8.55 -28.39 -9.73
N PHE A 117 8.73 -27.61 -10.79
CA PHE A 117 8.01 -27.76 -12.05
C PHE A 117 8.88 -27.33 -13.22
N TRP A 118 8.52 -27.79 -14.41
CA TRP A 118 9.27 -27.50 -15.62
C TRP A 118 9.27 -26.00 -15.94
N GLY A 119 10.45 -25.45 -16.26
CA GLY A 119 10.60 -24.04 -16.62
C GLY A 119 10.46 -23.04 -15.46
N LYS A 120 10.45 -23.48 -14.19
CA LYS A 120 10.29 -22.63 -13.01
C LYS A 120 11.14 -21.35 -13.04
N ASN A 121 12.44 -21.48 -13.33
CA ASN A 121 13.34 -20.35 -13.36
C ASN A 121 13.05 -19.39 -14.52
N PHE A 122 12.64 -19.92 -15.68
CA PHE A 122 12.22 -19.12 -16.83
C PHE A 122 10.95 -18.33 -16.50
N TRP A 123 9.93 -18.98 -15.98
CA TRP A 123 8.68 -18.31 -15.61
C TRP A 123 8.88 -17.29 -14.50
N PHE A 124 9.74 -17.58 -13.54
CA PHE A 124 10.08 -16.63 -12.47
C PHE A 124 10.81 -15.41 -13.02
N ALA A 125 11.78 -15.61 -13.93
CA ALA A 125 12.50 -14.53 -14.60
C ALA A 125 11.55 -13.69 -15.48
N LEU A 126 10.63 -14.32 -16.21
CA LEU A 126 9.63 -13.64 -17.01
C LEU A 126 8.71 -12.78 -16.13
N MET A 127 8.22 -13.33 -15.01
CA MET A 127 7.42 -12.59 -14.02
C MET A 127 8.19 -11.37 -13.49
N LEU A 128 9.46 -11.52 -13.13
CA LEU A 128 10.29 -10.38 -12.70
C LEU A 128 10.49 -9.37 -13.83
N GLY A 129 10.62 -9.83 -15.08
CA GLY A 129 10.70 -8.97 -16.25
C GLY A 129 9.47 -8.06 -16.42
N THR A 130 8.28 -8.51 -16.00
CA THR A 130 7.08 -7.67 -16.06
C THR A 130 7.15 -6.45 -15.15
N LEU A 131 7.94 -6.48 -14.06
CA LEU A 131 8.16 -5.31 -13.20
C LEU A 131 8.88 -4.16 -13.92
N MET A 132 9.62 -4.46 -14.98
CA MET A 132 10.33 -3.45 -15.77
C MET A 132 9.42 -2.77 -16.81
N LEU A 133 8.23 -3.31 -17.07
CA LEU A 133 7.30 -2.73 -18.02
C LEU A 133 6.59 -1.52 -17.40
N PRO A 134 6.70 -0.34 -18.03
CA PRO A 134 5.94 0.82 -17.55
C PRO A 134 4.43 0.55 -17.61
N TYR A 135 3.72 0.84 -16.53
CA TYR A 135 2.26 0.64 -16.43
C TYR A 135 1.51 1.26 -17.64
N HIS A 136 1.90 2.44 -18.08
CA HIS A 136 1.23 3.15 -19.16
C HIS A 136 1.35 2.45 -20.53
N VAL A 137 2.38 1.63 -20.73
CA VAL A 137 2.53 0.85 -21.98
C VAL A 137 1.51 -0.29 -22.04
N THR A 138 1.23 -0.90 -20.90
CA THR A 138 0.27 -2.01 -20.82
C THR A 138 -1.18 -1.57 -20.78
N LEU A 139 -1.43 -0.31 -20.49
CA LEU A 139 -2.76 0.25 -20.27
C LEU A 139 -3.66 0.15 -21.52
N ILE A 140 -3.14 0.53 -22.70
CA ILE A 140 -3.91 0.51 -23.96
C ILE A 140 -4.32 -0.92 -24.33
N PRO A 141 -3.42 -1.91 -24.39
CA PRO A 141 -3.79 -3.31 -24.60
C PRO A 141 -4.80 -3.85 -23.58
N GLN A 142 -4.63 -3.49 -22.29
CA GLN A 142 -5.58 -3.89 -21.25
C GLN A 142 -6.96 -3.29 -21.47
N TYR A 143 -7.04 -2.00 -21.83
CA TYR A 143 -8.31 -1.35 -22.13
C TYR A 143 -9.04 -2.03 -23.29
N ILE A 144 -8.33 -2.35 -24.39
CA ILE A 144 -8.90 -3.06 -25.53
C ILE A 144 -9.42 -4.45 -25.12
N LEU A 145 -8.66 -5.17 -24.29
CA LEU A 145 -9.08 -6.47 -23.76
C LEU A 145 -10.37 -6.35 -22.95
N PHE A 146 -10.40 -5.43 -21.97
CA PHE A 146 -11.57 -5.24 -21.10
C PHE A 146 -12.78 -4.69 -21.85
N LEU A 147 -12.56 -3.89 -22.90
CA LEU A 147 -13.64 -3.45 -23.80
C LEU A 147 -14.26 -4.64 -24.54
N LYS A 148 -13.44 -5.55 -25.09
CA LYS A 148 -13.91 -6.78 -25.74
C LYS A 148 -14.64 -7.73 -24.77
N LEU A 149 -14.23 -7.76 -23.51
CA LEU A 149 -14.88 -8.56 -22.46
C LEU A 149 -16.17 -7.90 -21.93
N GLY A 150 -16.49 -6.67 -22.35
CA GLY A 150 -17.64 -5.92 -21.83
C GLY A 150 -17.49 -5.45 -20.39
N TRP A 151 -16.25 -5.38 -19.88
CA TRP A 151 -15.96 -4.99 -18.49
C TRP A 151 -15.82 -3.48 -18.29
N VAL A 152 -15.55 -2.71 -19.35
CA VAL A 152 -15.47 -1.25 -19.28
C VAL A 152 -16.80 -0.69 -18.78
N LYS A 153 -16.77 0.38 -17.99
CA LYS A 153 -17.86 0.99 -17.22
C LYS A 153 -18.32 0.17 -16.01
N THR A 154 -17.55 -0.82 -15.59
CA THR A 154 -17.81 -1.61 -14.37
C THR A 154 -16.55 -1.63 -13.49
N MET A 155 -16.67 -2.14 -12.26
CA MET A 155 -15.53 -2.32 -11.35
C MET A 155 -14.67 -3.56 -11.68
N LEU A 156 -15.11 -4.40 -12.63
CA LEU A 156 -14.42 -5.67 -12.97
C LEU A 156 -12.97 -5.49 -13.40
N PRO A 157 -12.59 -4.50 -14.26
CA PRO A 157 -11.19 -4.26 -14.62
C PRO A 157 -10.27 -3.97 -13.44
N LEU A 158 -10.81 -3.36 -12.37
CA LEU A 158 -10.05 -2.97 -11.19
C LEU A 158 -9.86 -4.13 -10.21
N VAL A 159 -10.81 -5.08 -10.19
CA VAL A 159 -10.85 -6.16 -9.19
C VAL A 159 -10.41 -7.52 -9.75
N VAL A 160 -10.99 -7.95 -10.88
CA VAL A 160 -10.80 -9.33 -11.38
C VAL A 160 -9.34 -9.67 -11.65
N PRO A 161 -8.51 -8.80 -12.27
CA PRO A 161 -7.10 -9.12 -12.49
C PRO A 161 -6.34 -9.45 -11.21
N LYS A 162 -6.72 -8.87 -10.07
CA LYS A 162 -6.07 -9.11 -8.77
C LYS A 162 -6.19 -10.56 -8.28
N PHE A 163 -7.20 -11.29 -8.77
CA PHE A 163 -7.37 -12.73 -8.51
C PHE A 163 -6.53 -13.64 -9.42
N LEU A 164 -5.81 -13.08 -10.38
CA LEU A 164 -5.04 -13.82 -11.39
C LEU A 164 -3.52 -13.74 -11.19
N ALA A 165 -3.06 -13.36 -10.00
CA ALA A 165 -1.64 -13.25 -9.65
C ALA A 165 -0.85 -12.34 -10.63
N VAL A 166 -1.43 -11.19 -11.01
CA VAL A 166 -0.80 -10.25 -11.94
C VAL A 166 0.24 -9.34 -11.28
N ASP A 167 0.20 -9.19 -9.96
CA ASP A 167 1.08 -8.28 -9.23
C ASP A 167 2.41 -8.95 -8.87
N ALA A 168 3.35 -8.91 -9.81
CA ALA A 168 4.68 -9.51 -9.67
C ALA A 168 5.46 -9.03 -8.44
N PHE A 169 5.23 -7.80 -7.97
CA PHE A 169 5.84 -7.27 -6.76
C PHE A 169 5.44 -8.09 -5.51
N PHE A 170 4.14 -8.36 -5.34
CA PHE A 170 3.68 -9.13 -4.20
C PHE A 170 4.09 -10.60 -4.28
N ILE A 171 4.10 -11.18 -5.50
CA ILE A 171 4.62 -12.54 -5.70
C ILE A 171 6.09 -12.59 -5.27
N PHE A 172 6.92 -11.65 -5.75
CA PHE A 172 8.34 -11.60 -5.42
C PHE A 172 8.58 -11.45 -3.91
N LEU A 173 7.87 -10.50 -3.27
CA LEU A 173 7.96 -10.26 -1.83
C LEU A 173 7.67 -11.54 -1.04
N MET A 174 6.59 -12.23 -1.37
CA MET A 174 6.19 -13.48 -0.71
C MET A 174 7.16 -14.63 -1.03
N VAL A 175 7.69 -14.73 -2.26
CA VAL A 175 8.70 -15.73 -2.62
C VAL A 175 9.95 -15.60 -1.75
N GLN A 176 10.42 -14.35 -1.56
CA GLN A 176 11.61 -14.12 -0.71
C GLN A 176 11.35 -14.54 0.75
N PHE A 177 10.19 -14.22 1.27
CA PHE A 177 9.82 -14.64 2.62
C PHE A 177 9.68 -16.16 2.73
N PHE A 178 8.96 -16.80 1.83
CA PHE A 178 8.76 -18.26 1.82
C PHE A 178 10.07 -19.02 1.70
N ARG A 179 11.01 -18.55 0.87
CA ARG A 179 12.37 -19.16 0.78
C ARG A 179 13.16 -19.05 2.08
N GLY A 180 12.78 -18.10 2.94
CA GLY A 180 13.39 -17.91 4.25
C GLY A 180 12.95 -18.92 5.31
N ILE A 181 11.81 -19.55 5.14
CA ILE A 181 11.30 -20.58 6.05
C ILE A 181 12.12 -21.88 5.84
N PRO A 182 12.58 -22.57 6.91
CA PRO A 182 13.34 -23.82 6.81
C PRO A 182 12.60 -24.89 6.01
N ARG A 183 13.31 -25.60 5.11
CA ARG A 183 12.70 -26.68 4.29
C ARG A 183 12.38 -27.92 5.07
N GLU A 184 13.05 -28.11 6.18
CA GLU A 184 12.87 -29.23 7.11
C GLU A 184 11.41 -29.33 7.61
N LEU A 185 10.71 -28.21 7.68
CA LEU A 185 9.27 -28.18 8.01
C LEU A 185 8.41 -28.83 6.93
N ASP A 186 8.74 -28.59 5.67
CA ASP A 186 8.02 -29.18 4.53
C ASP A 186 8.33 -30.69 4.46
N GLU A 187 9.60 -31.08 4.66
CA GLU A 187 10.06 -32.46 4.63
C GLU A 187 9.42 -33.29 5.74
N ALA A 188 9.40 -32.77 6.97
CA ALA A 188 8.72 -33.41 8.09
C ALA A 188 7.22 -33.61 7.82
N ALA A 189 6.56 -32.57 7.30
CA ALA A 189 5.14 -32.66 6.96
C ALA A 189 4.87 -33.68 5.82
N MET A 190 5.77 -33.80 4.85
CA MET A 190 5.67 -34.82 3.80
C MET A 190 5.85 -36.24 4.36
N MET A 191 6.74 -36.43 5.32
CA MET A 191 6.88 -37.71 6.04
C MET A 191 5.61 -38.08 6.82
N ASP A 192 4.90 -37.08 7.34
CA ASP A 192 3.58 -37.24 8.00
C ASP A 192 2.42 -37.42 6.99
N GLY A 193 2.73 -37.56 5.69
CA GLY A 193 1.72 -37.79 4.63
C GLY A 193 0.95 -36.53 4.21
N CYS A 194 1.47 -35.33 4.50
CA CYS A 194 0.83 -34.10 4.04
C CYS A 194 1.07 -33.85 2.56
N SER A 195 0.01 -33.54 1.82
CA SER A 195 0.10 -33.03 0.45
C SER A 195 0.62 -31.57 0.43
N ALA A 196 1.18 -31.14 -0.71
CA ALA A 196 1.64 -29.75 -0.90
C ALA A 196 0.55 -28.71 -0.56
N TRP A 197 -0.71 -29.00 -0.88
CA TRP A 197 -1.86 -28.16 -0.55
C TRP A 197 -2.08 -28.05 0.97
N ARG A 198 -1.93 -29.16 1.71
CA ARG A 198 -2.05 -29.17 3.18
C ARG A 198 -0.90 -28.43 3.83
N ILE A 199 0.33 -28.57 3.29
CA ILE A 199 1.52 -27.82 3.74
C ILE A 199 1.29 -26.32 3.54
N TYR A 200 0.80 -25.90 2.37
CA TYR A 200 0.48 -24.50 2.10
C TYR A 200 -0.47 -23.90 3.15
N TRP A 201 -1.62 -24.54 3.38
CA TRP A 201 -2.65 -23.99 4.27
C TRP A 201 -2.30 -24.09 5.76
N ARG A 202 -1.68 -25.17 6.20
CA ARG A 202 -1.46 -25.44 7.62
C ARG A 202 -0.12 -24.99 8.15
N ILE A 203 0.89 -24.84 7.29
CA ILE A 203 2.26 -24.49 7.69
C ILE A 203 2.68 -23.17 7.08
N MET A 204 2.65 -23.06 5.76
CA MET A 204 3.23 -21.90 5.06
C MET A 204 2.43 -20.62 5.32
N LEU A 205 1.12 -20.64 5.16
CA LEU A 205 0.29 -19.44 5.38
C LEU A 205 0.37 -18.91 6.82
N PRO A 206 0.19 -19.73 7.89
CA PRO A 206 0.30 -19.25 9.27
C PRO A 206 1.68 -18.66 9.58
N LEU A 207 2.76 -19.31 9.14
CA LEU A 207 4.13 -18.81 9.35
C LEU A 207 4.42 -17.54 8.56
N SER A 208 3.65 -17.27 7.51
CA SER A 208 3.84 -16.14 6.60
C SER A 208 2.91 -14.95 6.88
N LEU A 209 2.17 -14.97 7.99
CA LEU A 209 1.27 -13.87 8.35
C LEU A 209 1.92 -12.48 8.26
N PRO A 210 3.20 -12.25 8.66
CA PRO A 210 3.81 -10.93 8.55
C PRO A 210 3.92 -10.43 7.11
N VAL A 211 4.36 -11.27 6.17
CA VAL A 211 4.47 -10.87 4.76
C VAL A 211 3.11 -10.76 4.08
N LEU A 212 2.15 -11.60 4.45
CA LEU A 212 0.77 -11.52 3.94
C LEU A 212 0.09 -10.23 4.40
N ALA A 213 0.27 -9.85 5.67
CA ALA A 213 -0.21 -8.58 6.20
C ALA A 213 0.44 -7.39 5.49
N THR A 214 1.77 -7.44 5.27
CA THR A 214 2.48 -6.42 4.51
C THR A 214 1.90 -6.27 3.10
N ALA A 215 1.69 -7.38 2.38
CA ALA A 215 1.09 -7.36 1.06
C ALA A 215 -0.36 -6.85 1.07
N ALA A 216 -1.15 -7.21 2.07
CA ALA A 216 -2.52 -6.74 2.24
C ALA A 216 -2.56 -5.22 2.43
N ILE A 217 -1.69 -4.67 3.30
CA ILE A 217 -1.63 -3.24 3.58
C ILE A 217 -1.22 -2.45 2.34
N PHE A 218 -0.15 -2.85 1.65
CA PHE A 218 0.29 -2.16 0.43
C PHE A 218 -0.74 -2.30 -0.69
N SER A 219 -1.35 -3.48 -0.86
CA SER A 219 -2.42 -3.68 -1.84
C SER A 219 -3.62 -2.77 -1.56
N PHE A 220 -3.99 -2.60 -0.28
CA PHE A 220 -5.05 -1.66 0.12
C PHE A 220 -4.68 -0.22 -0.21
N ILE A 221 -3.51 0.25 0.25
CA ILE A 221 -3.07 1.64 0.05
C ILE A 221 -3.02 1.96 -1.45
N TRP A 222 -2.37 1.12 -2.25
CA TRP A 222 -2.25 1.36 -3.69
C TRP A 222 -3.59 1.34 -4.42
N THR A 223 -4.51 0.48 -4.01
CA THR A 223 -5.86 0.43 -4.63
C THR A 223 -6.72 1.61 -4.17
N TRP A 224 -6.61 2.01 -2.90
CA TRP A 224 -7.32 3.16 -2.36
C TRP A 224 -6.90 4.48 -3.01
N ASP A 225 -5.61 4.64 -3.26
CA ASP A 225 -5.02 5.83 -3.85
C ASP A 225 -5.02 5.82 -5.39
N ASP A 226 -5.48 4.73 -6.02
CA ASP A 226 -5.55 4.65 -7.48
C ASP A 226 -6.57 5.64 -8.05
N PHE A 227 -6.06 6.54 -8.88
CA PHE A 227 -6.84 7.51 -9.62
C PHE A 227 -6.99 7.12 -11.09
N PHE A 228 -5.91 6.60 -11.71
CA PHE A 228 -5.86 6.35 -13.15
C PHE A 228 -6.73 5.18 -13.60
N GLY A 229 -6.73 4.08 -12.85
CA GLY A 229 -7.58 2.94 -13.16
C GLY A 229 -9.06 3.32 -13.17
N PRO A 230 -9.60 3.88 -12.08
CA PRO A 230 -10.97 4.41 -12.04
C PRO A 230 -11.28 5.43 -13.14
N LEU A 231 -10.36 6.36 -13.43
CA LEU A 231 -10.54 7.39 -14.47
C LEU A 231 -10.77 6.78 -15.86
N ILE A 232 -10.10 5.67 -16.16
CA ILE A 232 -10.13 5.04 -17.49
C ILE A 232 -11.30 4.08 -17.63
N TYR A 233 -11.62 3.34 -16.57
CA TYR A 233 -12.60 2.26 -16.65
C TYR A 233 -14.01 2.66 -16.17
N LEU A 234 -14.14 3.68 -15.30
CA LEU A 234 -15.44 4.10 -14.77
C LEU A 234 -15.93 5.37 -15.49
N SER A 235 -17.21 5.38 -15.88
CA SER A 235 -17.82 6.53 -16.59
C SER A 235 -19.07 7.04 -15.88
N ASP A 236 -19.64 6.26 -14.95
CA ASP A 236 -20.84 6.61 -14.19
C ASP A 236 -20.42 7.11 -12.81
N ILE A 237 -20.90 8.29 -12.43
CA ILE A 237 -20.61 8.91 -11.13
C ILE A 237 -21.00 8.01 -9.94
N ASN A 238 -22.01 7.17 -10.09
CA ASN A 238 -22.42 6.21 -9.05
C ASN A 238 -21.37 5.12 -8.79
N THR A 239 -20.44 4.89 -9.74
CA THR A 239 -19.37 3.91 -9.63
C THR A 239 -18.02 4.53 -9.24
N TYR A 240 -17.93 5.85 -9.17
CA TYR A 240 -16.66 6.55 -8.89
C TYR A 240 -16.09 6.15 -7.54
N THR A 241 -14.75 6.07 -7.50
CA THR A 241 -13.96 5.94 -6.27
C THR A 241 -13.76 7.30 -5.60
N VAL A 242 -13.25 7.29 -4.37
CA VAL A 242 -12.91 8.53 -3.62
C VAL A 242 -11.98 9.42 -4.43
N GLN A 243 -10.90 8.88 -4.98
CA GLN A 243 -9.91 9.66 -5.72
C GLN A 243 -10.52 10.32 -6.98
N LEU A 244 -11.38 9.59 -7.68
CA LEU A 244 -12.09 10.12 -8.84
C LEU A 244 -13.19 11.11 -8.43
N GLY A 245 -13.90 10.84 -7.33
CA GLY A 245 -14.92 11.73 -6.77
C GLY A 245 -14.36 13.06 -6.29
N LEU A 246 -13.17 13.07 -5.68
CA LEU A 246 -12.49 14.31 -5.26
C LEU A 246 -12.24 15.27 -6.42
N ARG A 247 -12.02 14.75 -7.63
CA ARG A 247 -11.88 15.58 -8.83
C ARG A 247 -13.13 16.45 -9.11
N SER A 248 -14.31 16.00 -8.70
CA SER A 248 -15.57 16.75 -8.94
C SER A 248 -15.64 18.10 -8.21
N PHE A 249 -14.83 18.29 -7.16
CA PHE A 249 -14.73 19.56 -6.43
C PHE A 249 -13.83 20.60 -7.13
N VAL A 250 -13.07 20.18 -8.15
CA VAL A 250 -12.17 21.05 -8.92
C VAL A 250 -12.81 21.33 -10.27
N ASP A 251 -13.31 22.55 -10.44
CA ASP A 251 -13.88 23.00 -11.69
C ASP A 251 -12.82 23.68 -12.56
N SER A 252 -12.82 23.35 -13.86
CA SER A 252 -11.98 23.98 -14.86
C SER A 252 -12.37 25.43 -15.17
N THR A 253 -13.56 25.86 -14.74
CA THR A 253 -14.10 27.23 -14.96
C THR A 253 -13.76 28.19 -13.83
N GLY A 254 -13.06 27.76 -12.77
CA GLY A 254 -12.58 28.59 -11.68
C GLY A 254 -13.53 28.71 -10.48
N SER A 255 -14.66 28.00 -10.46
CA SER A 255 -15.60 27.94 -9.35
C SER A 255 -15.35 26.75 -8.40
N SER A 256 -14.09 26.30 -8.27
CA SER A 256 -13.73 25.16 -7.43
C SER A 256 -14.09 25.38 -5.95
N ASP A 257 -14.72 24.41 -5.29
CA ASP A 257 -14.98 24.41 -3.86
C ASP A 257 -13.80 23.77 -3.11
N TRP A 258 -12.77 24.57 -2.87
CA TRP A 258 -11.54 24.15 -2.20
C TRP A 258 -11.77 23.71 -0.75
N SER A 259 -12.67 24.37 -0.03
CA SER A 259 -12.98 24.02 1.36
C SER A 259 -13.57 22.60 1.42
N SER A 260 -14.55 22.30 0.55
CA SER A 260 -15.14 20.96 0.45
C SER A 260 -14.14 19.92 -0.06
N LEU A 261 -13.26 20.28 -1.01
CA LEU A 261 -12.19 19.41 -1.46
C LEU A 261 -11.27 19.02 -0.30
N PHE A 262 -10.80 19.99 0.50
CA PHE A 262 -9.93 19.71 1.64
C PHE A 262 -10.64 18.92 2.74
N ALA A 263 -11.93 19.22 3.00
CA ALA A 263 -12.73 18.45 3.94
C ALA A 263 -12.87 16.98 3.52
N MET A 264 -13.23 16.72 2.27
CA MET A 264 -13.38 15.36 1.75
C MET A 264 -12.04 14.64 1.60
N SER A 265 -10.97 15.35 1.23
CA SER A 265 -9.61 14.79 1.21
C SER A 265 -9.15 14.39 2.61
N SER A 266 -9.45 15.19 3.63
CA SER A 266 -9.14 14.85 5.02
C SER A 266 -9.86 13.59 5.49
N LEU A 267 -11.14 13.43 5.12
CA LEU A 267 -11.91 12.22 5.42
C LEU A 267 -11.38 11.01 4.65
N SER A 268 -10.90 11.21 3.43
CA SER A 268 -10.36 10.12 2.61
C SER A 268 -9.06 9.52 3.14
N LEU A 269 -8.32 10.24 3.98
CA LEU A 269 -7.11 9.73 4.64
C LEU A 269 -7.43 8.81 5.82
N ILE A 270 -8.62 8.90 6.41
CA ILE A 270 -8.97 8.14 7.62
C ILE A 270 -8.80 6.63 7.44
N PRO A 271 -9.32 5.98 6.37
CA PRO A 271 -9.16 4.54 6.20
C PRO A 271 -7.70 4.10 6.08
N VAL A 272 -6.88 4.85 5.34
CA VAL A 272 -5.45 4.57 5.18
C VAL A 272 -4.72 4.70 6.51
N PHE A 273 -5.01 5.80 7.24
CA PHE A 273 -4.42 6.04 8.56
C PHE A 273 -4.80 4.96 9.58
N LEU A 274 -6.07 4.55 9.60
CA LEU A 274 -6.53 3.48 10.50
C LEU A 274 -5.84 2.14 10.18
N ILE A 275 -5.74 1.76 8.91
CA ILE A 275 -5.03 0.55 8.51
C ILE A 275 -3.57 0.61 8.95
N PHE A 276 -2.89 1.73 8.69
CA PHE A 276 -1.51 1.91 9.14
C PHE A 276 -1.40 1.79 10.68
N LEU A 277 -2.27 2.46 11.42
CA LEU A 277 -2.25 2.48 12.88
C LEU A 277 -2.42 1.07 13.48
N PHE A 278 -3.36 0.28 12.95
CA PHE A 278 -3.62 -1.06 13.45
C PHE A 278 -2.57 -2.08 13.05
N PHE A 279 -1.99 -1.94 11.85
CA PHE A 279 -1.11 -2.95 11.26
C PHE A 279 0.37 -2.57 11.22
N GLN A 280 0.77 -1.38 11.70
CA GLN A 280 2.17 -0.91 11.68
C GLN A 280 3.17 -1.88 12.29
N ARG A 281 2.79 -2.62 13.35
CA ARG A 281 3.67 -3.63 13.98
C ARG A 281 3.98 -4.78 13.03
N LEU A 282 2.98 -5.26 12.28
CA LEU A 282 3.17 -6.32 11.30
C LEU A 282 4.03 -5.88 10.12
N LEU A 283 3.97 -4.59 9.75
CA LEU A 283 4.86 -4.01 8.74
C LEU A 283 6.33 -4.05 9.18
N ILE A 284 6.61 -3.66 10.44
CA ILE A 284 7.98 -3.65 10.97
C ILE A 284 8.53 -5.09 11.01
N ASP A 285 7.76 -6.05 11.51
CA ASP A 285 8.15 -7.45 11.58
C ASP A 285 8.36 -8.06 10.19
N GLY A 286 7.51 -7.74 9.22
CA GLY A 286 7.60 -8.22 7.83
C GLY A 286 8.84 -7.70 7.09
N ILE A 287 9.20 -6.43 7.29
CA ILE A 287 10.38 -5.81 6.66
C ILE A 287 11.68 -6.26 7.37
N ALA A 288 11.66 -6.32 8.69
CA ALA A 288 12.83 -6.71 9.49
C ALA A 288 13.29 -8.15 9.19
N THR A 289 12.35 -9.08 9.03
CA THR A 289 12.68 -10.47 8.67
C THR A 289 13.20 -10.64 7.24
N ALA A 290 12.82 -9.75 6.32
CA ALA A 290 13.37 -9.72 4.97
C ALA A 290 14.81 -9.17 4.92
N GLY A 291 15.20 -8.33 5.88
CA GLY A 291 16.52 -7.67 5.95
C GLY A 291 17.59 -8.38 6.82
N LEU A 292 17.20 -9.30 7.70
CA LEU A 292 18.09 -9.89 8.70
C LEU A 292 18.85 -11.16 8.25
N LYS A 293 18.95 -11.42 6.93
CA LYS A 293 19.83 -12.47 6.41
C LYS A 293 21.14 -11.88 5.92
N ARG A 294 22.00 -11.50 6.87
CA ARG A 294 23.46 -11.46 6.69
C ARG A 294 24.13 -12.26 7.77
#